data_0c2dbecc08880c9c9068447a5746f6f7
#
_entry.id   0c2dbecc08880c9c9068447a5746f6f7
#
_cell.length_a   1.000
_cell.length_b   1.000
_cell.length_c   1.000
_cell.angle_alpha   90.00
_cell.angle_beta   90.00
_cell.angle_gamma   90.00
#
_symmetry.space_group_name_H-M   'P 1'
#
loop_
_entity.id
_entity.type
_entity.pdbx_description
1 polymer ?
#
loop_
_entity_poly.entity_id
_entity_poly.type
_entity_poly.pdbx_seq_one_letter_code
_entity_poly.pdbx_strand_id
1 'polypeptide(L)'
;MSKVAYIQVINFNLEGITRDDFMGVADEVAPNFAQLPGLISKAWLSDEANNTYGGVYYWESQEACEEYRSSELYAQALANNPNFTNLSDKGFDVLEGPSQVTHL
;
A
#
# COMPACT_ATOMS: atom_id res chain seq x y z
N MET A 1 -5.86 0.17 21.44
CA MET A 1 -6.07 -0.38 20.11
C MET A 1 -6.00 0.73 19.08
N SER A 2 -5.18 0.56 18.06
CA SER A 2 -5.04 1.59 17.04
C SER A 2 -6.28 1.65 16.18
N LYS A 3 -6.62 2.87 15.76
CA LYS A 3 -7.80 3.16 14.99
C LYS A 3 -7.39 3.61 13.60
N VAL A 4 -8.03 3.06 12.58
CA VAL A 4 -7.79 3.48 11.20
C VAL A 4 -8.45 4.82 10.96
N ALA A 5 -7.65 5.84 10.62
CA ALA A 5 -8.14 7.18 10.33
C ALA A 5 -7.94 7.57 8.87
N TYR A 6 -7.04 6.90 8.17
CA TYR A 6 -6.69 7.23 6.79
C TYR A 6 -6.39 5.97 6.01
N ILE A 7 -6.87 5.90 4.78
CA ILE A 7 -6.63 4.75 3.90
C ILE A 7 -5.94 5.24 2.64
N GLN A 8 -4.88 4.52 2.23
CA GLN A 8 -4.15 4.80 1.02
C GLN A 8 -4.29 3.59 0.09
N VAL A 9 -4.60 3.86 -1.18
CA VAL A 9 -4.72 2.81 -2.19
C VAL A 9 -3.67 3.08 -3.26
N ILE A 10 -2.77 2.10 -3.45
CA ILE A 10 -1.74 2.17 -4.49
C ILE A 10 -2.00 1.05 -5.48
N ASN A 11 -1.98 1.38 -6.76
CA ASN A 11 -2.05 0.40 -7.84
C ASN A 11 -0.97 0.65 -8.87
N PHE A 12 -0.56 -0.41 -9.56
CA PHE A 12 0.41 -0.34 -10.64
C PHE A 12 0.28 -1.56 -11.54
N ASN A 13 0.89 -1.48 -12.73
CA ASN A 13 1.01 -2.62 -13.62
C ASN A 13 2.44 -3.17 -13.54
N LEU A 14 2.62 -4.45 -13.82
CA LEU A 14 3.94 -5.07 -13.88
C LEU A 14 4.49 -4.96 -15.30
N GLU A 15 5.80 -4.67 -15.39
CA GLU A 15 6.51 -4.63 -16.66
C GLU A 15 7.89 -5.25 -16.47
N GLY A 16 8.20 -6.26 -17.29
CA GLY A 16 9.50 -6.90 -17.26
C GLY A 16 9.69 -7.93 -16.16
N ILE A 17 8.68 -8.17 -15.32
CA ILE A 17 8.70 -9.23 -14.31
C ILE A 17 7.37 -9.97 -14.34
N THR A 18 7.39 -11.21 -13.87
CA THR A 18 6.19 -12.04 -13.81
C THR A 18 5.46 -11.83 -12.49
N ARG A 19 4.21 -12.30 -12.42
CA ARG A 19 3.45 -12.33 -11.17
C ARG A 19 4.19 -13.09 -10.07
N ASP A 20 4.81 -14.22 -10.42
CA ASP A 20 5.56 -15.02 -9.44
C ASP A 20 6.78 -14.27 -8.92
N ASP A 21 7.48 -13.54 -9.79
CA ASP A 21 8.59 -12.68 -9.37
C ASP A 21 8.10 -11.62 -8.39
N PHE A 22 7.00 -10.98 -8.71
CA PHE A 22 6.41 -9.95 -7.84
C PHE A 22 6.01 -10.53 -6.48
N MET A 23 5.38 -11.71 -6.47
CA MET A 23 4.98 -12.37 -5.22
C MET A 23 6.18 -12.68 -4.33
N GLY A 24 7.28 -13.13 -4.92
CA GLY A 24 8.51 -13.40 -4.19
C GLY A 24 9.08 -12.14 -3.56
N VAL A 25 9.12 -11.05 -4.33
CA VAL A 25 9.60 -9.75 -3.82
C VAL A 25 8.68 -9.22 -2.72
N ALA A 26 7.37 -9.33 -2.91
CA ALA A 26 6.39 -8.89 -1.92
C ALA A 26 6.58 -9.61 -0.58
N ASP A 27 6.74 -10.93 -0.62
CA ASP A 27 6.98 -11.72 0.58
C ASP A 27 8.28 -11.30 1.28
N GLU A 28 9.31 -11.00 0.50
CA GLU A 28 10.61 -10.59 1.03
C GLU A 28 10.56 -9.22 1.71
N VAL A 29 9.82 -8.26 1.14
CA VAL A 29 9.79 -6.89 1.67
C VAL A 29 8.66 -6.64 2.67
N ALA A 30 7.70 -7.54 2.79
CA ALA A 30 6.57 -7.36 3.69
C ALA A 30 6.98 -7.02 5.12
N PRO A 31 8.02 -7.65 5.73
CA PRO A 31 8.45 -7.28 7.07
C PRO A 31 8.88 -5.82 7.20
N ASN A 32 9.45 -5.23 6.15
CA ASN A 32 9.85 -3.82 6.16
C ASN A 32 8.62 -2.91 6.23
N PHE A 33 7.56 -3.26 5.50
CA PHE A 33 6.30 -2.52 5.55
C PHE A 33 5.62 -2.66 6.92
N ALA A 34 5.70 -3.84 7.53
CA ALA A 34 5.11 -4.08 8.84
C ALA A 34 5.68 -3.18 9.93
N GLN A 35 6.88 -2.64 9.73
CA GLN A 35 7.56 -1.78 10.69
C GLN A 35 7.32 -0.29 10.46
N LEU A 36 6.55 0.09 9.43
CA LEU A 36 6.29 1.51 9.15
C LEU A 36 5.51 2.16 10.30
N PRO A 37 6.01 3.31 10.80
CA PRO A 37 5.30 4.02 11.87
C PRO A 37 3.89 4.40 11.45
N GLY A 38 2.92 4.06 12.28
CA GLY A 38 1.52 4.40 12.05
C GLY A 38 0.78 3.50 11.08
N LEU A 39 1.44 2.51 10.49
CA LEU A 39 0.75 1.53 9.66
C LEU A 39 0.07 0.49 10.55
N ILE A 40 -1.25 0.43 10.46
CA ILE A 40 -2.05 -0.52 11.23
C ILE A 40 -2.07 -1.87 10.53
N SER A 41 -2.33 -1.86 9.21
CA SER A 41 -2.31 -3.06 8.40
C SER A 41 -2.19 -2.68 6.93
N LYS A 42 -1.87 -3.68 6.11
CA LYS A 42 -1.79 -3.51 4.67
C LYS A 42 -2.32 -4.77 4.01
N ALA A 43 -3.24 -4.61 3.08
CA ALA A 43 -3.66 -5.69 2.19
C ALA A 43 -2.89 -5.55 0.89
N TRP A 44 -2.32 -6.65 0.42
CA TRP A 44 -1.61 -6.71 -0.87
C TRP A 44 -2.59 -7.16 -1.94
N LEU A 45 -2.64 -6.46 -3.06
CA LEU A 45 -3.67 -6.63 -4.08
C LEU A 45 -3.13 -7.30 -5.34
N SER A 46 -3.95 -8.14 -5.96
CA SER A 46 -3.59 -8.83 -7.19
C SER A 46 -4.82 -9.00 -8.08
N ASP A 47 -4.69 -8.53 -9.32
CA ASP A 47 -5.66 -8.76 -10.39
C ASP A 47 -4.85 -9.16 -11.63
N GLU A 48 -4.58 -10.45 -11.74
CA GLU A 48 -3.71 -11.00 -12.78
C GLU A 48 -4.29 -10.73 -14.18
N ALA A 49 -5.60 -10.87 -14.33
CA ALA A 49 -6.25 -10.72 -15.64
C ALA A 49 -6.03 -9.33 -16.22
N ASN A 50 -5.98 -8.29 -15.38
CA ASN A 50 -5.78 -6.90 -15.79
C ASN A 50 -4.36 -6.41 -15.50
N ASN A 51 -3.44 -7.29 -15.11
CA ASN A 51 -2.07 -6.94 -14.76
C ASN A 51 -2.03 -5.77 -13.77
N THR A 52 -2.90 -5.78 -12.75
CA THR A 52 -2.99 -4.71 -11.77
C THR A 52 -2.71 -5.26 -10.37
N TYR A 53 -1.76 -4.65 -9.72
CA TYR A 53 -1.29 -5.05 -8.39
C TYR A 53 -1.21 -3.82 -7.50
N GLY A 54 -0.94 -4.02 -6.23
CA GLY A 54 -0.80 -2.88 -5.32
C GLY A 54 -1.08 -3.24 -3.89
N GLY A 55 -1.58 -2.25 -3.15
CA GLY A 55 -1.91 -2.43 -1.75
C GLY A 55 -2.93 -1.43 -1.25
N VAL A 56 -3.68 -1.85 -0.24
CA VAL A 56 -4.51 -0.97 0.57
C VAL A 56 -3.83 -0.83 1.91
N TYR A 57 -3.48 0.40 2.28
CA TYR A 57 -2.76 0.71 3.51
C TYR A 57 -3.74 1.33 4.50
N TYR A 58 -3.77 0.80 5.70
CA TYR A 58 -4.62 1.28 6.78
C TYR A 58 -3.74 2.02 7.78
N TRP A 59 -3.88 3.36 7.82
CA TRP A 59 -3.02 4.25 8.61
C TRP A 59 -3.76 4.79 9.83
N GLU A 60 -3.03 5.02 10.92
CA GLU A 60 -3.61 5.67 12.10
C GLU A 60 -3.75 7.18 11.93
N SER A 61 -3.08 7.78 10.92
CA SER A 61 -3.17 9.22 10.61
C SER A 61 -2.73 9.48 9.18
N GLN A 62 -3.17 10.63 8.65
CA GLN A 62 -2.70 11.10 7.35
C GLN A 62 -1.20 11.42 7.39
N GLU A 63 -0.73 11.97 8.51
CA GLU A 63 0.68 12.33 8.69
C GLU A 63 1.59 11.09 8.52
N ALA A 64 1.18 9.95 9.08
CA ALA A 64 1.94 8.71 8.93
C ALA A 64 2.03 8.29 7.47
N CYS A 65 0.93 8.43 6.71
CA CYS A 65 0.91 8.16 5.28
C CYS A 65 1.85 9.09 4.53
N GLU A 66 1.83 10.39 4.84
CA GLU A 66 2.69 11.38 4.18
C GLU A 66 4.17 11.12 4.47
N GLU A 67 4.52 10.70 5.68
CA GLU A 67 5.88 10.31 6.01
C GLU A 67 6.34 9.12 5.18
N TYR A 68 5.47 8.12 5.00
CA TYR A 68 5.76 6.98 4.15
C TYR A 68 5.99 7.42 2.70
N ARG A 69 5.13 8.31 2.17
CA ARG A 69 5.28 8.82 0.80
C ARG A 69 6.60 9.55 0.60
N SER A 70 7.16 10.13 1.65
CA SER A 70 8.43 10.86 1.61
C SER A 70 9.62 9.98 1.96
N SER A 71 9.39 8.70 2.24
CA SER A 71 10.45 7.78 2.67
C SER A 71 11.25 7.24 1.51
N GLU A 72 12.46 6.79 1.82
CA GLU A 72 13.30 6.11 0.85
C GLU A 72 12.71 4.77 0.43
N LEU A 73 12.04 4.07 1.35
CA LEU A 73 11.36 2.82 1.04
C LEU A 73 10.31 3.03 -0.07
N TYR A 74 9.50 4.07 0.04
CA TYR A 74 8.51 4.40 -0.99
C TYR A 74 9.18 4.71 -2.32
N ALA A 75 10.22 5.53 -2.29
CA ALA A 75 10.93 5.92 -3.50
C ALA A 75 11.54 4.72 -4.21
N GLN A 76 12.23 3.86 -3.49
CA GLN A 76 12.94 2.72 -4.07
C GLN A 76 12.02 1.55 -4.40
N ALA A 77 11.07 1.24 -3.52
CA ALA A 77 10.21 0.08 -3.73
C ALA A 77 9.09 0.33 -4.74
N LEU A 78 8.64 1.58 -4.87
CA LEU A 78 7.48 1.92 -5.69
C LEU A 78 7.77 2.98 -6.74
N ALA A 79 8.03 4.22 -6.31
CA ALA A 79 8.05 5.36 -7.24
C ALA A 79 9.13 5.26 -8.32
N ASN A 80 10.31 4.75 -7.96
CA ASN A 80 11.44 4.63 -8.88
C ASN A 80 11.68 3.19 -9.37
N ASN A 81 10.74 2.29 -9.11
CA ASN A 81 10.88 0.90 -9.54
C ASN A 81 10.50 0.78 -11.03
N PRO A 82 11.44 0.41 -11.91
CA PRO A 82 11.18 0.35 -13.35
C PRO A 82 10.20 -0.75 -13.75
N ASN A 83 9.95 -1.72 -12.87
CA ASN A 83 9.03 -2.81 -13.14
C ASN A 83 7.58 -2.49 -12.77
N PHE A 84 7.35 -1.33 -12.11
CA PHE A 84 6.02 -0.88 -11.73
C PHE A 84 5.66 0.34 -12.57
N THR A 85 4.69 0.17 -13.47
CA THR A 85 4.28 1.23 -14.38
C THR A 85 2.86 1.68 -14.06
N ASN A 86 2.51 2.89 -14.52
CA ASN A 86 1.18 3.47 -14.32
C ASN A 86 0.79 3.53 -12.84
N LEU A 87 1.75 3.89 -12.00
CA LEU A 87 1.53 3.97 -10.55
C LEU A 87 0.46 5.01 -10.21
N SER A 88 -0.53 4.60 -9.44
CA SER A 88 -1.52 5.50 -8.85
C SER A 88 -1.46 5.38 -7.33
N ASP A 89 -1.64 6.49 -6.65
CA ASP A 89 -1.58 6.60 -5.20
C ASP A 89 -2.64 7.57 -4.75
N LYS A 90 -3.68 7.06 -4.07
CA LYS A 90 -4.80 7.88 -3.61
C LYS A 90 -5.02 7.67 -2.13
N GLY A 91 -5.30 8.75 -1.42
CA GLY A 91 -5.57 8.71 0.00
C GLY A 91 -6.98 9.21 0.33
N PHE A 92 -7.55 8.66 1.38
CA PHE A 92 -8.93 8.94 1.79
C PHE A 92 -9.02 9.01 3.31
N ASP A 93 -9.70 10.04 3.83
CA ASP A 93 -10.09 10.05 5.23
C ASP A 93 -11.13 8.98 5.48
N VAL A 94 -11.11 8.37 6.65
CA VAL A 94 -12.11 7.40 7.06
C VAL A 94 -13.27 8.13 7.73
N LEU A 95 -14.50 7.87 7.27
CA LEU A 95 -15.69 8.36 7.95
C LEU A 95 -15.94 7.45 9.16
N GLU A 96 -15.62 7.94 10.34
CA GLU A 96 -15.59 7.15 11.56
C GLU A 96 -16.92 6.50 11.92
N GLY A 97 -18.00 7.27 11.93
CA GLY A 97 -19.31 6.76 12.35
C GLY A 97 -19.77 5.53 11.56
N PRO A 98 -20.02 5.67 10.25
CA PRO A 98 -20.47 4.52 9.45
C PRO A 98 -19.43 3.40 9.37
N SER A 99 -18.14 3.75 9.39
CA SER A 99 -17.09 2.74 9.31
C SER A 99 -17.08 1.83 10.52
N GLN A 100 -17.36 2.36 11.73
CA GLN A 100 -17.46 1.55 12.94
C GLN A 100 -18.64 0.59 12.87
N VAL A 101 -19.77 1.03 12.33
CA VAL A 101 -20.95 0.18 12.17
C VAL A 101 -20.66 -1.02 11.26
N THR A 102 -19.79 -0.82 10.27
CA THR A 102 -19.41 -1.87 9.32
C THR A 102 -18.08 -2.54 9.69
N HIS A 103 -17.70 -2.46 10.95
CA HIS A 103 -16.64 -3.27 11.57
C HIS A 103 -15.20 -2.80 11.30
N LEU A 104 -15.00 -1.53 10.99
CA LEU A 104 -13.63 -1.04 10.85
C LEU A 104 -13.06 -0.57 12.22
#